data_668f81e2eaacbd51fcdc24c464121d2a
#
_entry.id   668f81e2eaacbd51fcdc24c464121d2a
#
_cell.length_a   1.000
_cell.length_b   1.000
_cell.length_c   1.000
_cell.angle_alpha   90.00
_cell.angle_beta   90.00
_cell.angle_gamma   90.00
#
_symmetry.space_group_name_H-M   'P 1'
#
loop_
_entity.id
_entity.type
_entity.pdbx_description
1 polymer ?
#
loop_
_entity_poly.entity_id
_entity_poly.type
_entity_poly.pdbx_seq_one_letter_code
_entity_poly.pdbx_strand_id
1 'polypeptide(L)'
;MKNNLKVSLSVLMLISLTGCKAESAANDETFYQDAVNKYVEAIDMDYAYNLTETLSTDTSMHENVLGFRTSGSDAEHRAADFIAKQMESIGLQNVEKIPVTVDKWQYNDASLTIEGTDIDLMPVSYMVNGTDENGITAEIVDCGTGFKQDYEGKDVKDKIALVGVDQLNESWIGGYIYEAYEHGAKALVTYDLDGYGRNSDDEHQIQDVCAEDVIPTTIITMNEYKQIKEAIDNGNTTCTLKVDSVMEPENGTSYDVVGYIPGKSHDQQILFAGHYDMYFTGFQDDCSAIGAIMTMAKGMIDSGYTPENDIVVVAHGAE
;
A
#
# COMPACT_ATOMS: atom_id res chain seq x y z
N MET A 1 -23.75 7.27 -23.70
CA MET A 1 -23.00 8.24 -24.54
C MET A 1 -21.54 7.89 -24.35
N LYS A 2 -20.89 7.34 -25.37
CA LYS A 2 -19.47 6.91 -25.30
C LYS A 2 -18.58 8.14 -25.49
N ASN A 3 -17.88 8.59 -24.45
CA ASN A 3 -16.84 9.60 -24.60
C ASN A 3 -15.51 8.89 -24.83
N ASN A 4 -15.00 9.01 -26.04
CA ASN A 4 -13.66 8.59 -26.38
C ASN A 4 -12.65 9.57 -25.76
N LEU A 5 -12.01 9.19 -24.69
CA LEU A 5 -10.87 9.90 -24.13
C LEU A 5 -9.64 9.54 -24.94
N LYS A 6 -9.18 10.45 -25.81
CA LYS A 6 -7.91 10.33 -26.49
C LYS A 6 -6.80 10.82 -25.57
N VAL A 7 -6.04 9.92 -24.99
CA VAL A 7 -4.81 10.25 -24.27
C VAL A 7 -3.72 10.51 -25.30
N SER A 8 -3.26 11.76 -25.38
CA SER A 8 -2.14 12.16 -26.23
C SER A 8 -0.86 12.10 -25.39
N LEU A 9 -0.10 11.03 -25.53
CA LEU A 9 1.21 10.89 -24.90
C LEU A 9 2.25 11.59 -25.81
N SER A 10 2.69 12.79 -25.43
CA SER A 10 3.77 13.51 -26.11
C SER A 10 5.10 13.20 -25.40
N VAL A 11 5.85 12.25 -25.92
CA VAL A 11 7.25 12.04 -25.56
C VAL A 11 8.13 12.92 -26.44
N LEU A 12 8.69 13.99 -25.89
CA LEU A 12 9.70 14.82 -26.55
C LEU A 12 11.08 14.24 -26.22
N MET A 13 11.71 13.56 -27.18
CA MET A 13 13.11 13.17 -27.11
C MET A 13 13.92 14.06 -28.02
N LEU A 14 14.81 14.90 -27.48
CA LEU A 14 15.80 15.66 -28.22
C LEU A 14 16.93 14.70 -28.63
N ILE A 15 17.06 14.44 -29.95
CA ILE A 15 18.21 13.75 -30.53
C ILE A 15 19.11 14.79 -31.17
N SER A 16 20.38 14.86 -30.73
CA SER A 16 21.42 15.61 -31.38
C SER A 16 21.95 14.83 -32.60
N LEU A 17 21.73 15.38 -33.79
CA LEU A 17 22.20 14.82 -35.08
C LEU A 17 23.66 15.18 -35.31
N THR A 18 24.53 14.17 -35.37
CA THR A 18 25.75 14.22 -36.18
C THR A 18 25.64 13.15 -37.26
N GLY A 19 25.75 13.59 -38.49
CA GLY A 19 25.33 12.87 -39.65
C GLY A 19 26.11 11.60 -40.02
N CYS A 20 25.31 10.59 -40.42
CA CYS A 20 25.70 9.62 -41.49
C CYS A 20 24.42 8.92 -42.02
N LYS A 21 24.24 9.02 -43.36
CA LYS A 21 23.33 8.27 -44.22
C LYS A 21 21.83 8.29 -43.95
N ALA A 22 21.11 9.12 -44.69
CA ALA A 22 19.67 9.29 -44.65
C ALA A 22 18.81 8.03 -44.96
N GLU A 23 19.35 7.02 -45.61
CA GLU A 23 18.59 5.79 -45.92
C GLU A 23 18.51 4.78 -44.77
N SER A 24 19.48 4.73 -43.88
CA SER A 24 19.42 3.86 -42.68
C SER A 24 18.47 4.41 -41.61
N ALA A 25 18.42 5.74 -41.45
CA ALA A 25 17.57 6.39 -40.44
C ALA A 25 16.08 6.25 -40.77
N ALA A 26 15.68 6.33 -42.04
CA ALA A 26 14.28 6.17 -42.46
C ALA A 26 13.76 4.73 -42.25
N ASN A 27 14.62 3.72 -42.51
CA ASN A 27 14.28 2.31 -42.29
C ASN A 27 14.21 1.98 -40.78
N ASP A 28 15.07 2.55 -39.96
CA ASP A 28 15.07 2.37 -38.52
C ASP A 28 13.82 3.02 -37.86
N GLU A 29 13.42 4.21 -38.33
CA GLU A 29 12.24 4.91 -37.82
C GLU A 29 10.93 4.15 -38.17
N THR A 30 10.83 3.62 -39.38
CA THR A 30 9.68 2.81 -39.80
C THR A 30 9.60 1.49 -39.01
N PHE A 31 10.73 0.82 -38.82
CA PHE A 31 10.81 -0.41 -38.03
C PHE A 31 10.40 -0.17 -36.56
N TYR A 32 10.89 0.92 -35.96
CA TYR A 32 10.53 1.30 -34.60
C TYR A 32 9.03 1.59 -34.48
N GLN A 33 8.47 2.34 -35.42
CA GLN A 33 7.03 2.66 -35.39
C GLN A 33 6.16 1.41 -35.57
N ASP A 34 6.54 0.47 -36.41
CA ASP A 34 5.83 -0.80 -36.62
C ASP A 34 5.87 -1.67 -35.33
N ALA A 35 7.02 -1.71 -34.65
CA ALA A 35 7.15 -2.43 -33.38
C ALA A 35 6.27 -1.80 -32.28
N VAL A 36 6.26 -0.47 -32.18
CA VAL A 36 5.40 0.26 -31.24
C VAL A 36 3.93 0.00 -31.55
N ASN A 37 3.51 0.06 -32.79
CA ASN A 37 2.12 -0.18 -33.17
C ASN A 37 1.67 -1.60 -32.82
N LYS A 38 2.47 -2.61 -33.10
CA LYS A 38 2.17 -4.01 -32.70
C LYS A 38 2.07 -4.17 -31.20
N TYR A 39 2.97 -3.54 -30.44
CA TYR A 39 2.92 -3.56 -28.98
C TYR A 39 1.64 -2.91 -28.45
N VAL A 40 1.28 -1.73 -28.95
CA VAL A 40 0.05 -1.03 -28.54
C VAL A 40 -1.20 -1.84 -28.89
N GLU A 41 -1.22 -2.52 -30.04
CA GLU A 41 -2.31 -3.41 -30.44
C GLU A 41 -2.40 -4.67 -29.57
N ALA A 42 -1.29 -5.12 -29.00
CA ALA A 42 -1.21 -6.30 -28.13
C ALA A 42 -1.50 -6.00 -26.64
N ILE A 43 -1.63 -4.73 -26.25
CA ILE A 43 -2.00 -4.36 -24.87
C ILE A 43 -3.43 -4.80 -24.55
N ASP A 44 -3.57 -5.62 -23.54
CA ASP A 44 -4.82 -6.21 -23.07
C ASP A 44 -5.25 -5.54 -21.73
N MET A 45 -6.04 -4.47 -21.85
CA MET A 45 -6.51 -3.73 -20.67
C MET A 45 -7.53 -4.51 -19.85
N ASP A 46 -8.25 -5.46 -20.45
CA ASP A 46 -9.17 -6.33 -19.71
C ASP A 46 -8.36 -7.30 -18.82
N TYR A 47 -7.23 -7.81 -19.32
CA TYR A 47 -6.31 -8.60 -18.50
C TYR A 47 -5.76 -7.79 -17.31
N ALA A 48 -5.32 -6.55 -17.56
CA ALA A 48 -4.82 -5.67 -16.50
C ALA A 48 -5.85 -5.48 -15.39
N TYR A 49 -7.08 -5.11 -15.78
CA TYR A 49 -8.16 -4.86 -14.83
C TYR A 49 -8.54 -6.13 -14.07
N ASN A 50 -8.74 -7.25 -14.77
CA ASN A 50 -9.14 -8.51 -14.15
C ASN A 50 -8.08 -9.05 -13.18
N LEU A 51 -6.79 -8.88 -13.50
CA LEU A 51 -5.70 -9.27 -12.60
C LEU A 51 -5.70 -8.40 -11.34
N THR A 52 -5.80 -7.08 -11.50
CA THR A 52 -5.91 -6.12 -10.39
C THR A 52 -7.11 -6.44 -9.51
N GLU A 53 -8.30 -6.61 -10.11
CA GLU A 53 -9.52 -6.94 -9.40
C GLU A 53 -9.40 -8.26 -8.64
N THR A 54 -8.81 -9.30 -9.26
CA THR A 54 -8.59 -10.60 -8.61
C THR A 54 -7.66 -10.47 -7.40
N LEU A 55 -6.52 -9.80 -7.55
CA LEU A 55 -5.59 -9.58 -6.46
C LEU A 55 -6.20 -8.78 -5.30
N SER A 56 -7.09 -7.84 -5.61
CA SER A 56 -7.75 -6.98 -4.64
C SER A 56 -8.94 -7.65 -3.94
N THR A 57 -9.72 -8.49 -4.61
CA THR A 57 -11.04 -8.93 -4.11
C THR A 57 -11.14 -10.42 -3.80
N ASP A 58 -10.19 -11.25 -4.23
CA ASP A 58 -10.22 -12.68 -3.93
C ASP A 58 -9.86 -12.92 -2.45
N THR A 59 -10.89 -13.20 -1.66
CA THR A 59 -10.79 -13.43 -0.21
C THR A 59 -9.89 -14.59 0.17
N SER A 60 -9.56 -15.50 -0.75
CA SER A 60 -8.58 -16.56 -0.51
C SER A 60 -7.15 -16.02 -0.34
N MET A 61 -6.90 -14.80 -0.80
CA MET A 61 -5.65 -14.05 -0.65
C MET A 61 -5.77 -12.90 0.37
N HIS A 62 -6.77 -12.95 1.26
CA HIS A 62 -6.92 -12.01 2.37
C HIS A 62 -6.56 -12.70 3.69
N GLU A 63 -5.98 -11.94 4.61
CA GLU A 63 -5.61 -12.39 5.95
C GLU A 63 -6.79 -12.28 6.93
N ASN A 64 -7.58 -11.23 6.78
CA ASN A 64 -8.71 -10.93 7.65
C ASN A 64 -9.90 -10.32 6.88
N VAL A 65 -10.97 -10.01 7.59
CA VAL A 65 -12.20 -9.44 7.01
C VAL A 65 -12.02 -8.04 6.41
N LEU A 66 -10.95 -7.34 6.79
CA LEU A 66 -10.60 -6.03 6.24
C LEU A 66 -9.88 -6.14 4.88
N GLY A 67 -9.43 -7.34 4.52
CA GLY A 67 -8.78 -7.60 3.24
C GLY A 67 -7.25 -7.53 3.28
N PHE A 68 -6.64 -7.39 4.45
CA PHE A 68 -5.18 -7.28 4.58
C PHE A 68 -4.45 -8.48 3.99
N ARG A 69 -3.29 -8.21 3.43
CA ARG A 69 -2.31 -9.16 2.93
C ARG A 69 -0.93 -8.62 3.28
N THR A 70 -0.57 -8.77 4.55
CA THR A 70 0.67 -8.21 5.08
C THR A 70 1.87 -9.09 4.76
N SER A 71 3.05 -8.48 4.71
CA SER A 71 4.30 -9.18 4.41
C SER A 71 4.55 -10.35 5.36
N GLY A 72 4.91 -11.51 4.80
CA GLY A 72 5.16 -12.74 5.56
C GLY A 72 3.91 -13.47 6.07
N SER A 73 2.70 -13.04 5.66
CA SER A 73 1.46 -13.74 5.98
C SER A 73 1.19 -14.90 5.03
N ASP A 74 0.35 -15.86 5.46
CA ASP A 74 -0.10 -16.95 4.59
C ASP A 74 -0.91 -16.41 3.39
N ALA A 75 -1.57 -15.28 3.52
CA ALA A 75 -2.29 -14.62 2.44
C ALA A 75 -1.33 -14.07 1.38
N GLU A 76 -0.24 -13.44 1.80
CA GLU A 76 0.84 -12.98 0.93
C GLU A 76 1.47 -14.15 0.17
N HIS A 77 1.75 -15.27 0.84
CA HIS A 77 2.31 -16.47 0.19
C HIS A 77 1.37 -17.05 -0.88
N ARG A 78 0.05 -17.02 -0.66
CA ARG A 78 -0.93 -17.47 -1.68
C ARG A 78 -0.97 -16.52 -2.87
N ALA A 79 -0.85 -15.21 -2.64
CA ALA A 79 -0.75 -14.22 -3.71
C ALA A 79 0.55 -14.37 -4.51
N ALA A 80 1.69 -14.62 -3.84
CA ALA A 80 2.95 -14.94 -4.53
C ALA A 80 2.82 -16.15 -5.46
N ASP A 81 2.17 -17.23 -4.98
CA ASP A 81 1.90 -18.42 -5.79
C ASP A 81 0.97 -18.15 -6.97
N PHE A 82 -0.01 -17.27 -6.78
CA PHE A 82 -0.91 -16.84 -7.84
C PHE A 82 -0.17 -16.00 -8.89
N ILE A 83 0.62 -15.02 -8.47
CA ILE A 83 1.39 -14.15 -9.37
C ILE A 83 2.42 -14.95 -10.16
N ALA A 84 3.14 -15.90 -9.53
CA ALA A 84 4.07 -16.77 -10.22
C ALA A 84 3.38 -17.54 -11.37
N LYS A 85 2.21 -18.12 -11.12
CA LYS A 85 1.41 -18.80 -12.14
C LYS A 85 0.95 -17.86 -13.25
N GLN A 86 0.58 -16.62 -12.91
CA GLN A 86 0.23 -15.60 -13.92
C GLN A 86 1.44 -15.25 -14.78
N MET A 87 2.62 -15.04 -14.19
CA MET A 87 3.88 -14.80 -14.92
C MET A 87 4.18 -15.93 -15.90
N GLU A 88 4.10 -17.18 -15.46
CA GLU A 88 4.28 -18.34 -16.32
C GLU A 88 3.25 -18.37 -17.47
N SER A 89 1.97 -18.10 -17.16
CA SER A 89 0.86 -18.19 -18.12
C SER A 89 0.97 -17.19 -19.27
N ILE A 90 1.52 -16.00 -19.01
CA ILE A 90 1.76 -14.98 -20.04
C ILE A 90 3.08 -15.18 -20.80
N GLY A 91 3.90 -16.15 -20.40
CA GLY A 91 5.11 -16.55 -21.12
C GLY A 91 6.40 -15.94 -20.58
N LEU A 92 6.42 -15.37 -19.39
CA LEU A 92 7.68 -15.01 -18.72
C LEU A 92 8.51 -16.27 -18.44
N GLN A 93 9.81 -16.13 -18.61
CA GLN A 93 10.77 -17.22 -18.44
C GLN A 93 11.43 -17.18 -17.06
N ASN A 94 11.93 -18.32 -16.60
CA ASN A 94 12.66 -18.45 -15.33
C ASN A 94 11.91 -17.82 -14.15
N VAL A 95 10.61 -18.10 -14.06
CA VAL A 95 9.80 -17.58 -12.95
C VAL A 95 10.24 -18.25 -11.65
N GLU A 96 10.57 -17.42 -10.67
CA GLU A 96 11.02 -17.89 -9.36
C GLU A 96 10.48 -17.01 -8.22
N LYS A 97 10.38 -17.58 -7.04
CA LYS A 97 10.07 -16.87 -5.80
C LYS A 97 11.35 -16.76 -4.97
N ILE A 98 11.84 -15.56 -4.76
CA ILE A 98 13.05 -15.27 -4.01
C ILE A 98 12.64 -14.92 -2.57
N PRO A 99 13.04 -15.72 -1.56
CA PRO A 99 12.65 -15.43 -0.18
C PRO A 99 13.38 -14.21 0.38
N VAL A 100 12.63 -13.37 1.09
CA VAL A 100 13.11 -12.18 1.80
C VAL A 100 12.67 -12.27 3.25
N THR A 101 13.59 -11.98 4.18
CA THR A 101 13.24 -11.88 5.61
C THR A 101 12.58 -10.53 5.86
N VAL A 102 11.43 -10.56 6.53
CA VAL A 102 10.62 -9.37 6.82
C VAL A 102 10.15 -9.39 8.28
N ASP A 103 9.77 -8.24 8.76
CA ASP A 103 9.00 -8.14 9.99
C ASP A 103 7.60 -8.71 9.73
N LYS A 104 7.10 -9.52 10.65
CA LYS A 104 5.79 -10.13 10.54
C LYS A 104 4.82 -9.43 11.48
N TRP A 105 3.78 -8.84 10.91
CA TRP A 105 2.70 -8.25 11.66
C TRP A 105 1.41 -9.03 11.43
N GLN A 106 0.66 -9.26 12.51
CA GLN A 106 -0.65 -9.91 12.47
C GLN A 106 -1.64 -9.04 13.23
N TYR A 107 -2.78 -8.75 12.59
CA TYR A 107 -3.89 -8.04 13.18
C TYR A 107 -5.13 -8.91 13.19
N ASN A 108 -5.74 -9.07 14.36
CA ASN A 108 -6.96 -9.84 14.52
C ASN A 108 -8.18 -8.93 14.71
N ASP A 109 -8.11 -8.00 15.68
CA ASP A 109 -9.26 -7.16 16.04
C ASP A 109 -8.82 -5.95 16.88
N ALA A 110 -9.67 -4.92 16.94
CA ALA A 110 -9.53 -3.82 17.89
C ALA A 110 -10.90 -3.29 18.31
N SER A 111 -11.00 -2.73 19.50
CA SER A 111 -12.21 -2.08 19.98
C SER A 111 -11.87 -0.87 20.84
N LEU A 112 -12.75 0.14 20.82
CA LEU A 112 -12.68 1.31 21.66
C LEU A 112 -14.07 1.59 22.22
N THR A 113 -14.16 1.67 23.55
CA THR A 113 -15.40 1.99 24.25
C THR A 113 -15.21 3.23 25.11
N ILE A 114 -16.24 4.06 25.25
CA ILE A 114 -16.24 5.24 26.10
C ILE A 114 -17.24 5.03 27.23
N GLU A 115 -16.74 5.11 28.47
CA GLU A 115 -17.52 4.88 29.67
C GLU A 115 -18.70 5.86 29.80
N GLY A 116 -19.89 5.33 30.10
CA GLY A 116 -21.10 6.13 30.26
C GLY A 116 -21.76 6.60 28.95
N THR A 117 -21.35 6.05 27.81
CA THR A 117 -21.96 6.27 26.50
C THR A 117 -22.38 4.95 25.85
N ASP A 118 -23.12 5.03 24.74
CA ASP A 118 -23.44 3.87 23.90
C ASP A 118 -22.43 3.72 22.74
N ILE A 119 -21.30 4.44 22.80
CA ILE A 119 -20.26 4.37 21.76
C ILE A 119 -19.43 3.12 22.01
N ASP A 120 -19.43 2.24 21.02
CA ASP A 120 -18.57 1.06 20.93
C ASP A 120 -18.01 0.99 19.50
N LEU A 121 -16.76 1.38 19.36
CA LEU A 121 -16.11 1.54 18.07
C LEU A 121 -15.16 0.37 17.82
N MET A 122 -14.92 0.08 16.55
CA MET A 122 -13.97 -0.95 16.14
C MET A 122 -12.84 -0.32 15.33
N PRO A 123 -11.82 0.25 16.00
CA PRO A 123 -10.68 0.89 15.33
C PRO A 123 -9.76 -0.14 14.68
N VAL A 124 -9.03 0.29 13.67
CA VAL A 124 -7.99 -0.52 13.00
C VAL A 124 -6.63 -0.20 13.61
N SER A 125 -5.89 -1.23 14.01
CA SER A 125 -4.48 -1.12 14.38
C SER A 125 -3.57 -1.26 13.16
N TYR A 126 -2.36 -0.70 13.20
CA TYR A 126 -1.41 -0.76 12.11
C TYR A 126 0.04 -0.91 12.59
N MET A 127 0.70 -1.98 12.13
CA MET A 127 2.13 -2.32 12.29
C MET A 127 2.76 -2.12 13.67
N VAL A 128 1.98 -2.18 14.75
CA VAL A 128 2.46 -2.10 16.12
C VAL A 128 1.90 -3.25 16.95
N ASN A 129 2.56 -3.58 18.05
CA ASN A 129 1.99 -4.49 19.03
C ASN A 129 0.70 -3.93 19.61
N GLY A 130 -0.21 -4.82 19.90
CA GLY A 130 -1.47 -4.49 20.56
C GLY A 130 -1.33 -4.23 22.06
N THR A 131 -2.46 -4.29 22.73
CA THR A 131 -2.57 -4.20 24.18
C THR A 131 -2.52 -5.60 24.81
N ASP A 132 -2.45 -5.67 26.13
CA ASP A 132 -2.80 -6.91 26.82
C ASP A 132 -4.30 -7.24 26.71
N GLU A 133 -4.71 -8.40 27.20
CA GLU A 133 -6.10 -8.88 27.14
C GLU A 133 -7.13 -7.95 27.81
N ASN A 134 -6.71 -7.14 28.76
CA ASN A 134 -7.56 -6.19 29.46
C ASN A 134 -7.70 -4.85 28.73
N GLY A 135 -6.77 -4.57 27.83
CA GLY A 135 -6.68 -3.29 27.14
C GLY A 135 -6.14 -2.16 27.99
N ILE A 136 -6.16 -0.96 27.44
CA ILE A 136 -5.75 0.27 28.12
C ILE A 136 -7.00 1.08 28.47
N THR A 137 -7.29 1.20 29.79
CA THR A 137 -8.34 2.10 30.27
C THR A 137 -7.69 3.38 30.77
N ALA A 138 -7.98 4.50 30.14
CA ALA A 138 -7.44 5.81 30.48
C ALA A 138 -8.34 6.94 29.95
N GLU A 139 -8.05 8.16 30.36
CA GLU A 139 -8.66 9.35 29.78
C GLU A 139 -8.14 9.54 28.33
N ILE A 140 -9.04 9.85 27.39
CA ILE A 140 -8.69 10.24 26.04
C ILE A 140 -8.59 11.76 25.95
N VAL A 141 -7.52 12.25 25.31
CA VAL A 141 -7.19 13.68 25.22
C VAL A 141 -7.04 14.06 23.75
N ASP A 142 -7.84 15.01 23.27
CA ASP A 142 -7.73 15.58 21.94
C ASP A 142 -6.44 16.42 21.83
N CYS A 143 -5.51 15.96 21.03
CA CYS A 143 -4.19 16.55 20.78
C CYS A 143 -4.09 17.29 19.43
N GLY A 144 -5.23 17.63 18.82
CA GLY A 144 -5.25 18.40 17.58
C GLY A 144 -4.56 17.67 16.43
N THR A 145 -3.58 18.29 15.79
CA THR A 145 -2.81 17.70 14.69
C THR A 145 -1.58 16.90 15.15
N GLY A 146 -1.38 16.76 16.45
CA GLY A 146 -0.36 15.88 17.03
C GLY A 146 1.08 16.37 16.94
N PHE A 147 1.30 17.64 16.60
CA PHE A 147 2.63 18.23 16.64
C PHE A 147 2.98 18.72 18.05
N LYS A 148 4.26 18.90 18.30
CA LYS A 148 4.78 19.31 19.59
C LYS A 148 4.02 20.46 20.24
N GLN A 149 3.65 21.49 19.45
CA GLN A 149 2.90 22.65 19.95
C GLN A 149 1.47 22.29 20.38
N ASP A 150 0.87 21.24 19.84
CA ASP A 150 -0.48 20.82 20.17
C ASP A 150 -0.55 20.12 21.52
N TYR A 151 0.58 19.66 22.03
CA TYR A 151 0.70 19.11 23.39
C TYR A 151 0.97 20.15 24.46
N GLU A 152 1.31 21.41 24.09
CA GLU A 152 1.59 22.46 25.04
C GLU A 152 0.37 22.74 25.95
N GLY A 153 0.56 22.61 27.26
CA GLY A 153 -0.49 22.80 28.25
C GLY A 153 -1.49 21.65 28.40
N LYS A 154 -1.31 20.55 27.68
CA LYS A 154 -2.12 19.35 27.82
C LYS A 154 -1.41 18.33 28.70
N ASP A 155 -2.17 17.70 29.61
CA ASP A 155 -1.69 16.57 30.40
C ASP A 155 -2.07 15.27 29.69
N VAL A 156 -1.12 14.69 28.96
CA VAL A 156 -1.29 13.47 28.17
C VAL A 156 -0.62 12.25 28.81
N LYS A 157 0.16 12.51 29.87
CA LYS A 157 0.89 11.44 30.55
C LYS A 157 -0.06 10.38 31.08
N ASP A 158 0.24 9.11 30.80
CA ASP A 158 -0.56 7.95 31.17
C ASP A 158 -1.99 7.92 30.58
N LYS A 159 -2.26 8.71 29.52
CA LYS A 159 -3.55 8.82 28.84
C LYS A 159 -3.47 8.31 27.39
N ILE A 160 -4.59 8.35 26.70
CA ILE A 160 -4.70 8.02 25.28
C ILE A 160 -4.72 9.34 24.50
N ALA A 161 -3.79 9.53 23.57
CA ALA A 161 -3.79 10.70 22.70
C ALA A 161 -4.75 10.46 21.52
N LEU A 162 -5.51 11.49 21.13
CA LEU A 162 -6.36 11.51 19.95
C LEU A 162 -5.82 12.57 18.99
N VAL A 163 -5.45 12.18 17.76
CA VAL A 163 -4.72 13.03 16.83
C VAL A 163 -5.35 12.96 15.44
N GLY A 164 -5.59 14.12 14.84
CA GLY A 164 -5.97 14.24 13.44
C GLY A 164 -4.73 14.36 12.55
N VAL A 165 -4.59 13.46 11.59
CA VAL A 165 -3.43 13.39 10.70
C VAL A 165 -3.74 14.03 9.36
N ASP A 166 -2.87 14.95 8.92
CA ASP A 166 -2.91 15.58 7.60
C ASP A 166 -1.67 15.19 6.81
N GLN A 167 -1.78 14.11 6.04
CA GLN A 167 -0.66 13.59 5.24
C GLN A 167 -0.27 14.48 4.07
N LEU A 168 -1.21 15.25 3.53
CA LEU A 168 -0.95 16.06 2.34
C LEU A 168 -0.17 17.34 2.63
N ASN A 169 -0.42 17.95 3.80
CA ASN A 169 0.13 19.27 4.10
C ASN A 169 1.25 19.24 5.14
N GLU A 170 1.38 18.16 5.93
CA GLU A 170 2.23 18.23 7.09
C GLU A 170 3.38 17.24 7.09
N SER A 171 3.21 16.01 7.45
CA SER A 171 4.34 15.09 7.44
C SER A 171 3.91 13.63 7.34
N TRP A 172 4.84 12.79 6.94
CA TRP A 172 4.67 11.37 7.00
C TRP A 172 4.52 10.88 8.44
N ILE A 173 3.82 9.83 8.65
CA ILE A 173 3.02 9.48 9.83
C ILE A 173 3.81 9.07 11.06
N GLY A 174 4.98 8.48 10.92
CA GLY A 174 5.79 8.03 12.05
C GLY A 174 6.04 9.08 13.13
N GLY A 175 6.01 10.37 12.77
CA GLY A 175 6.21 11.47 13.70
C GLY A 175 5.14 11.56 14.79
N TYR A 176 3.89 11.22 14.48
CA TYR A 176 2.76 11.35 15.44
C TYR A 176 2.84 10.35 16.59
N ILE A 177 3.25 9.12 16.32
CA ILE A 177 3.41 8.10 17.36
C ILE A 177 4.57 8.45 18.30
N TYR A 178 5.70 8.94 17.76
CA TYR A 178 6.82 9.38 18.58
C TYR A 178 6.48 10.60 19.43
N GLU A 179 5.79 11.58 18.88
CA GLU A 179 5.40 12.77 19.64
C GLU A 179 4.45 12.40 20.80
N ALA A 180 3.46 11.53 20.56
CA ALA A 180 2.59 11.03 21.60
C ALA A 180 3.36 10.26 22.69
N TYR A 181 4.28 9.38 22.27
CA TYR A 181 5.15 8.63 23.17
C TYR A 181 6.04 9.54 24.03
N GLU A 182 6.72 10.51 23.44
CA GLU A 182 7.59 11.46 24.15
C GLU A 182 6.82 12.30 25.18
N HIS A 183 5.54 12.57 24.95
CA HIS A 183 4.65 13.21 25.91
C HIS A 183 4.06 12.25 26.94
N GLY A 184 4.41 10.97 26.88
CA GLY A 184 4.04 9.94 27.86
C GLY A 184 2.65 9.36 27.69
N ALA A 185 2.05 9.47 26.50
CA ALA A 185 0.82 8.76 26.17
C ALA A 185 1.01 7.24 26.27
N LYS A 186 -0.03 6.52 26.67
CA LYS A 186 -0.04 5.05 26.70
C LYS A 186 -0.50 4.42 25.39
N ALA A 187 -1.24 5.16 24.60
CA ALA A 187 -1.72 4.75 23.29
C ALA A 187 -2.02 5.99 22.44
N LEU A 188 -2.08 5.78 21.15
CA LEU A 188 -2.45 6.78 20.16
C LEU A 188 -3.67 6.30 19.38
N VAL A 189 -4.65 7.18 19.19
CA VAL A 189 -5.78 7.00 18.27
C VAL A 189 -5.70 8.09 17.23
N THR A 190 -5.63 7.71 15.96
CA THR A 190 -5.55 8.66 14.85
C THR A 190 -6.82 8.63 14.01
N TYR A 191 -7.12 9.76 13.39
CA TYR A 191 -8.14 9.91 12.35
C TYR A 191 -7.61 10.79 11.23
N ASP A 192 -8.08 10.57 10.01
CA ASP A 192 -7.60 11.27 8.84
C ASP A 192 -8.32 12.63 8.68
N LEU A 193 -7.55 13.73 8.72
CA LEU A 193 -8.03 15.08 8.41
C LEU A 193 -8.01 15.31 6.90
N ASP A 194 -6.88 15.04 6.26
CA ASP A 194 -6.70 15.11 4.82
C ASP A 194 -5.54 14.19 4.42
N GLY A 195 -5.75 13.36 3.41
CA GLY A 195 -4.77 12.35 3.06
C GLY A 195 -4.99 11.71 1.70
N TYR A 196 -4.11 10.80 1.36
CA TYR A 196 -4.20 10.02 0.13
C TYR A 196 -5.36 9.04 0.20
N GLY A 197 -6.33 9.17 -0.68
CA GLY A 197 -7.38 8.16 -0.86
C GLY A 197 -8.57 8.25 0.10
N ARG A 198 -8.68 9.28 0.93
CA ARG A 198 -9.89 9.49 1.72
C ARG A 198 -11.08 9.82 0.81
N ASN A 199 -12.01 8.89 0.70
CA ASN A 199 -13.18 9.02 -0.16
C ASN A 199 -14.46 9.35 0.62
N SER A 200 -14.53 8.97 1.89
CA SER A 200 -15.69 9.25 2.75
C SER A 200 -15.31 9.35 4.24
N ASP A 201 -16.22 9.91 5.05
CA ASP A 201 -16.06 10.00 6.48
C ASP A 201 -16.26 8.65 7.21
N ASP A 202 -16.67 7.60 6.51
CA ASP A 202 -16.92 6.26 7.05
C ASP A 202 -15.80 5.27 6.74
N GLU A 203 -14.77 5.68 5.99
CA GLU A 203 -13.66 4.80 5.63
C GLU A 203 -12.49 4.93 6.61
N HIS A 204 -11.93 3.79 7.01
CA HIS A 204 -10.62 3.75 7.64
C HIS A 204 -9.56 4.03 6.59
N GLN A 205 -8.57 4.81 6.95
CA GLN A 205 -7.41 5.10 6.11
C GLN A 205 -6.19 4.44 6.72
N ILE A 206 -5.34 3.90 5.87
CA ILE A 206 -4.00 3.54 6.31
C ILE A 206 -3.22 4.82 6.48
N GLN A 207 -2.78 4.96 7.71
CA GLN A 207 -1.80 5.96 8.03
C GLN A 207 -0.60 5.20 8.53
N ASP A 208 0.43 5.25 7.73
CA ASP A 208 1.67 4.59 8.00
C ASP A 208 2.27 5.11 9.31
N VAL A 209 1.93 4.47 10.41
CA VAL A 209 2.49 4.75 11.74
C VAL A 209 3.67 3.85 12.02
N CYS A 210 4.12 3.13 11.03
CA CYS A 210 5.11 2.09 11.11
C CYS A 210 6.52 2.62 11.27
N ALA A 211 6.75 3.45 12.23
CA ALA A 211 8.14 3.73 12.50
C ALA A 211 8.72 2.65 13.38
N GLU A 212 8.21 2.47 14.54
CA GLU A 212 8.68 1.49 15.50
C GLU A 212 7.57 1.20 16.50
N ASP A 213 7.59 0.03 17.08
CA ASP A 213 6.65 -0.42 18.08
C ASP A 213 6.93 0.25 19.43
N VAL A 214 6.41 1.47 19.62
CA VAL A 214 6.61 2.26 20.85
C VAL A 214 5.39 2.30 21.75
N ILE A 215 4.20 2.49 21.21
CA ILE A 215 2.91 2.45 21.94
C ILE A 215 1.82 1.87 21.01
N PRO A 216 0.79 1.20 21.56
CA PRO A 216 -0.36 0.76 20.79
C PRO A 216 -1.01 1.94 20.05
N THR A 217 -1.23 1.77 18.75
CA THR A 217 -1.80 2.81 17.88
C THR A 217 -2.92 2.23 17.05
N THR A 218 -4.00 2.99 16.88
CA THR A 218 -5.16 2.62 16.09
C THR A 218 -5.63 3.77 15.23
N ILE A 219 -6.38 3.44 14.19
CA ILE A 219 -6.97 4.39 13.24
C ILE A 219 -8.48 4.30 13.38
N ILE A 220 -9.16 5.44 13.45
CA ILE A 220 -10.62 5.53 13.42
C ILE A 220 -11.08 6.35 12.23
N THR A 221 -12.34 6.18 11.85
CA THR A 221 -12.97 6.99 10.82
C THR A 221 -13.24 8.42 11.31
N MET A 222 -13.46 9.36 10.39
CA MET A 222 -13.88 10.72 10.73
C MET A 222 -15.22 10.73 11.47
N ASN A 223 -16.15 9.84 11.13
CA ASN A 223 -17.44 9.76 11.82
C ASN A 223 -17.30 9.21 13.23
N GLU A 224 -16.40 8.29 13.48
CA GLU A 224 -16.04 7.82 14.81
C GLU A 224 -15.37 8.93 15.63
N TYR A 225 -14.45 9.68 15.05
CA TYR A 225 -13.88 10.87 15.69
C TYR A 225 -14.97 11.85 16.17
N LYS A 226 -15.96 12.15 15.33
CA LYS A 226 -17.06 13.07 15.69
C LYS A 226 -17.83 12.56 16.92
N GLN A 227 -18.06 11.26 17.02
CA GLN A 227 -18.73 10.64 18.17
C GLN A 227 -17.86 10.76 19.44
N ILE A 228 -16.55 10.47 19.34
CA ILE A 228 -15.61 10.62 20.45
C ILE A 228 -15.52 12.08 20.88
N LYS A 229 -15.45 13.00 19.94
CA LYS A 229 -15.40 14.45 20.23
C LYS A 229 -16.64 14.93 20.98
N GLU A 230 -17.82 14.46 20.57
CA GLU A 230 -19.07 14.77 21.27
C GLU A 230 -19.07 14.21 22.70
N ALA A 231 -18.56 12.99 22.91
CA ALA A 231 -18.42 12.39 24.22
C ALA A 231 -17.47 13.20 25.13
N ILE A 232 -16.31 13.61 24.60
CA ILE A 232 -15.34 14.46 25.32
C ILE A 232 -15.98 15.81 25.70
N ASP A 233 -16.66 16.45 24.78
CA ASP A 233 -17.32 17.76 25.01
C ASP A 233 -18.43 17.68 26.07
N ASN A 234 -19.04 16.49 26.23
CA ASN A 234 -20.01 16.20 27.29
C ASN A 234 -19.36 15.73 28.60
N GLY A 235 -18.04 15.65 28.68
CA GLY A 235 -17.29 15.29 29.89
C GLY A 235 -17.06 13.78 30.07
N ASN A 236 -17.39 12.95 29.07
CA ASN A 236 -17.13 11.51 29.05
C ASN A 236 -15.76 11.26 28.40
N THR A 237 -14.71 11.16 29.19
CA THR A 237 -13.34 11.05 28.72
C THR A 237 -12.68 9.71 29.04
N THR A 238 -13.27 8.88 29.91
CA THR A 238 -12.72 7.56 30.23
C THR A 238 -13.00 6.59 29.07
N CYS A 239 -11.94 6.10 28.47
CA CYS A 239 -11.99 5.23 27.32
C CYS A 239 -11.23 3.94 27.61
N THR A 240 -11.68 2.81 27.05
CA THR A 240 -10.95 1.54 27.04
C THR A 240 -10.65 1.17 25.60
N LEU A 241 -9.36 1.11 25.27
CA LEU A 241 -8.83 0.67 24.01
C LEU A 241 -8.29 -0.75 24.12
N LYS A 242 -8.73 -1.64 23.23
CA LYS A 242 -8.14 -2.98 23.06
C LYS A 242 -7.69 -3.12 21.62
N VAL A 243 -6.51 -3.68 21.45
CA VAL A 243 -5.93 -3.99 20.16
C VAL A 243 -5.32 -5.38 20.24
N ASP A 244 -5.79 -6.30 19.40
CA ASP A 244 -5.23 -7.63 19.24
C ASP A 244 -4.39 -7.66 17.98
N SER A 245 -3.14 -7.28 18.13
CA SER A 245 -2.13 -7.35 17.08
C SER A 245 -0.77 -7.72 17.66
N VAL A 246 0.08 -8.32 16.82
CA VAL A 246 1.42 -8.77 17.19
C VAL A 246 2.39 -8.37 16.10
N MET A 247 3.49 -7.73 16.49
CA MET A 247 4.63 -7.44 15.65
C MET A 247 5.79 -8.35 16.04
N GLU A 248 6.30 -9.12 15.09
CA GLU A 248 7.43 -10.04 15.27
C GLU A 248 8.57 -9.62 14.34
N PRO A 249 9.55 -8.82 14.83
CA PRO A 249 10.65 -8.35 14.01
C PRO A 249 11.47 -9.50 13.43
N GLU A 250 11.77 -9.42 12.13
CA GLU A 250 12.60 -10.37 11.37
C GLU A 250 12.12 -11.84 11.44
N ASN A 251 10.86 -12.09 11.81
CA ASN A 251 10.31 -13.44 11.99
C ASN A 251 9.40 -13.90 10.84
N GLY A 252 9.25 -13.07 9.80
CA GLY A 252 8.51 -13.39 8.59
C GLY A 252 9.41 -13.77 7.42
N THR A 253 8.82 -14.49 6.47
CA THR A 253 9.41 -14.69 5.14
C THR A 253 8.40 -14.22 4.12
N SER A 254 8.76 -13.25 3.30
CA SER A 254 8.04 -12.83 2.12
C SER A 254 8.75 -13.30 0.86
N TYR A 255 8.17 -13.08 -0.31
CA TYR A 255 8.74 -13.50 -1.57
C TYR A 255 8.70 -12.38 -2.61
N ASP A 256 9.86 -12.10 -3.22
CA ASP A 256 9.88 -11.42 -4.51
C ASP A 256 9.58 -12.44 -5.61
N VAL A 257 8.54 -12.22 -6.38
CA VAL A 257 8.19 -13.06 -7.53
C VAL A 257 8.80 -12.43 -8.78
N VAL A 258 9.73 -13.15 -9.42
CA VAL A 258 10.55 -12.63 -10.51
C VAL A 258 10.35 -13.45 -11.78
N GLY A 259 10.20 -12.79 -12.92
CA GLY A 259 10.14 -13.42 -14.24
C GLY A 259 10.84 -12.59 -15.31
N TYR A 260 11.23 -13.21 -16.42
CA TYR A 260 12.11 -12.59 -17.41
C TYR A 260 11.53 -12.63 -18.82
N ILE A 261 11.75 -11.55 -19.58
CA ILE A 261 11.72 -11.55 -21.05
C ILE A 261 13.17 -11.42 -21.54
N PRO A 262 13.79 -12.47 -22.09
CA PRO A 262 15.17 -12.41 -22.54
C PRO A 262 15.36 -11.42 -23.68
N GLY A 263 16.39 -10.59 -23.55
CA GLY A 263 16.85 -9.68 -24.61
C GLY A 263 17.84 -10.34 -25.55
N LYS A 264 18.32 -9.57 -26.52
CA LYS A 264 19.43 -9.96 -27.43
C LYS A 264 20.77 -9.85 -26.70
N SER A 265 20.88 -8.93 -25.75
CA SER A 265 22.02 -8.73 -24.86
C SER A 265 21.58 -8.94 -23.41
N HIS A 266 22.50 -9.49 -22.59
CA HIS A 266 22.30 -9.72 -21.16
C HIS A 266 23.19 -8.80 -20.31
N ASP A 267 23.79 -7.78 -20.93
CA ASP A 267 24.72 -6.86 -20.26
C ASP A 267 23.99 -5.86 -19.35
N GLN A 268 22.72 -5.60 -19.64
CA GLN A 268 21.87 -4.68 -18.90
C GLN A 268 20.47 -5.27 -18.73
N GLN A 269 19.77 -4.79 -17.72
CA GLN A 269 18.38 -5.18 -17.43
C GLN A 269 17.49 -3.94 -17.29
N ILE A 270 16.25 -4.06 -17.72
CA ILE A 270 15.19 -3.09 -17.47
C ILE A 270 14.23 -3.73 -16.50
N LEU A 271 14.03 -3.08 -15.35
CA LEU A 271 13.19 -3.57 -14.27
C LEU A 271 11.79 -2.97 -14.35
N PHE A 272 10.76 -3.82 -14.29
CA PHE A 272 9.38 -3.46 -14.04
C PHE A 272 9.04 -4.00 -12.65
N ALA A 273 8.77 -3.11 -11.70
CA ALA A 273 8.52 -3.48 -10.32
C ALA A 273 7.24 -2.86 -9.79
N GLY A 274 6.60 -3.55 -8.87
CA GLY A 274 5.48 -3.12 -8.05
C GLY A 274 5.37 -4.07 -6.86
N HIS A 275 4.61 -3.72 -5.83
CA HIS A 275 4.40 -4.61 -4.69
C HIS A 275 3.01 -5.23 -4.70
N TYR A 276 2.84 -6.37 -4.00
CA TYR A 276 1.57 -7.10 -3.95
C TYR A 276 1.06 -7.35 -2.53
N ASP A 277 1.85 -7.03 -1.50
CA ASP A 277 1.32 -6.87 -0.17
C ASP A 277 0.36 -5.68 -0.14
N MET A 278 -0.63 -5.72 0.73
CA MET A 278 -1.65 -4.69 0.74
C MET A 278 -2.34 -4.58 2.09
N TYR A 279 -2.89 -3.42 2.31
CA TYR A 279 -3.83 -3.14 3.39
C TYR A 279 -5.22 -2.89 2.81
N PHE A 280 -6.26 -3.27 3.53
CA PHE A 280 -7.63 -3.28 3.02
C PHE A 280 -7.71 -4.05 1.69
N THR A 281 -8.39 -3.50 0.70
CA THR A 281 -8.53 -4.14 -0.62
C THR A 281 -7.37 -3.84 -1.57
N GLY A 282 -6.50 -2.86 -1.28
CA GLY A 282 -5.28 -2.57 -2.02
C GLY A 282 -5.43 -2.46 -3.54
N PHE A 283 -6.61 -2.03 -4.06
CA PHE A 283 -6.85 -2.01 -5.49
C PHE A 283 -5.89 -1.05 -6.22
N GLN A 284 -5.72 0.14 -5.68
CA GLN A 284 -4.79 1.14 -6.22
C GLN A 284 -3.37 0.87 -5.76
N ASP A 285 -3.18 0.62 -4.50
CA ASP A 285 -1.91 0.47 -3.80
C ASP A 285 -1.74 -0.96 -3.27
N ASP A 286 -1.06 -1.86 -4.00
CA ASP A 286 -0.45 -1.61 -5.30
C ASP A 286 -0.84 -2.69 -6.33
N CYS A 287 -2.02 -3.36 -6.15
CA CYS A 287 -2.49 -4.37 -7.10
C CYS A 287 -2.58 -3.82 -8.54
N SER A 288 -2.83 -2.50 -8.70
CA SER A 288 -2.90 -1.88 -10.02
C SER A 288 -1.55 -1.79 -10.71
N ALA A 289 -0.45 -1.59 -9.99
CA ALA A 289 0.88 -1.64 -10.58
C ALA A 289 1.22 -3.07 -11.03
N ILE A 290 0.87 -4.10 -10.23
CA ILE A 290 1.04 -5.49 -10.66
C ILE A 290 0.24 -5.75 -11.95
N GLY A 291 -1.03 -5.33 -12.02
CA GLY A 291 -1.83 -5.42 -13.25
C GLY A 291 -1.18 -4.73 -14.44
N ALA A 292 -0.62 -3.54 -14.23
CA ALA A 292 0.03 -2.75 -15.26
C ALA A 292 1.32 -3.41 -15.77
N ILE A 293 2.27 -3.77 -14.89
CA ILE A 293 3.56 -4.38 -15.30
C ILE A 293 3.36 -5.73 -15.97
N MET A 294 2.41 -6.53 -15.50
CA MET A 294 2.08 -7.82 -16.12
C MET A 294 1.47 -7.65 -17.52
N THR A 295 0.59 -6.66 -17.69
CA THR A 295 0.02 -6.32 -19.00
C THR A 295 1.07 -5.79 -19.96
N MET A 296 1.99 -4.97 -19.47
CA MET A 296 3.13 -4.48 -20.29
C MET A 296 4.01 -5.65 -20.76
N ALA A 297 4.35 -6.57 -19.86
CA ALA A 297 5.12 -7.76 -20.19
C ALA A 297 4.39 -8.68 -21.19
N LYS A 298 3.09 -8.94 -20.95
CA LYS A 298 2.22 -9.71 -21.83
C LYS A 298 2.18 -9.10 -23.24
N GLY A 299 1.98 -7.78 -23.33
CA GLY A 299 1.95 -7.07 -24.61
C GLY A 299 3.26 -7.18 -25.39
N MET A 300 4.42 -7.15 -24.71
CA MET A 300 5.72 -7.38 -25.34
C MET A 300 5.83 -8.80 -25.92
N ILE A 301 5.42 -9.80 -25.15
CA ILE A 301 5.46 -11.21 -25.58
C ILE A 301 4.49 -11.43 -26.73
N ASP A 302 3.24 -10.99 -26.62
CA ASP A 302 2.19 -11.20 -27.63
C ASP A 302 2.46 -10.47 -28.94
N SER A 303 3.12 -9.31 -28.89
CA SER A 303 3.56 -8.58 -30.09
C SER A 303 4.74 -9.24 -30.80
N GLY A 304 5.39 -10.23 -30.21
CA GLY A 304 6.61 -10.86 -30.67
C GLY A 304 7.82 -9.93 -30.59
N TYR A 305 7.79 -8.92 -29.76
CA TYR A 305 8.92 -8.01 -29.57
C TYR A 305 10.05 -8.71 -28.82
N THR A 306 11.25 -8.63 -29.37
CA THR A 306 12.47 -9.08 -28.67
C THR A 306 13.24 -7.84 -28.22
N PRO A 307 13.34 -7.58 -26.90
CA PRO A 307 14.05 -6.42 -26.39
C PRO A 307 15.55 -6.50 -26.66
N GLU A 308 16.24 -5.38 -26.64
CA GLU A 308 17.71 -5.36 -26.76
C GLU A 308 18.36 -5.88 -25.48
N ASN A 309 17.87 -5.46 -24.32
CA ASN A 309 18.31 -5.91 -22.99
C ASN A 309 17.23 -6.77 -22.36
N ASP A 310 17.58 -7.54 -21.33
CA ASP A 310 16.61 -8.32 -20.58
C ASP A 310 15.58 -7.41 -19.89
N ILE A 311 14.31 -7.82 -19.93
CA ILE A 311 13.27 -7.24 -19.07
C ILE A 311 13.07 -8.15 -17.87
N VAL A 312 13.13 -7.59 -16.72
CA VAL A 312 12.86 -8.29 -15.44
C VAL A 312 11.58 -7.73 -14.85
N VAL A 313 10.62 -8.60 -14.62
CA VAL A 313 9.36 -8.26 -13.96
C VAL A 313 9.44 -8.75 -12.53
N VAL A 314 9.26 -7.86 -11.58
CA VAL A 314 9.32 -8.18 -10.14
C VAL A 314 8.03 -7.74 -9.47
N ALA A 315 7.41 -8.67 -8.75
CA ALA A 315 6.36 -8.37 -7.80
C ALA A 315 6.95 -8.55 -6.40
N HIS A 316 7.13 -7.46 -5.67
CA HIS A 316 7.65 -7.46 -4.31
C HIS A 316 6.57 -7.83 -3.31
N GLY A 317 6.92 -8.60 -2.29
CA GLY A 317 5.99 -9.02 -1.23
C GLY A 317 6.02 -8.16 0.02
N ALA A 318 6.90 -7.15 0.02
CA ALA A 318 7.07 -6.25 1.14
C ALA A 318 7.48 -4.87 0.64
N GLU A 319 6.66 -3.88 0.86
CA GLU A 319 6.97 -2.47 0.66
C GLU A 319 7.84 -1.92 1.80
#